data_76e4a78a0bc8b99e45627dd2665b4c29
#
_entry.id   76e4a78a0bc8b99e45627dd2665b4c29
#
_cell.length_a   1.000
_cell.length_b   1.000
_cell.length_c   1.000
_cell.angle_alpha   90.00
_cell.angle_beta   90.00
_cell.angle_gamma   90.00
#
_symmetry.space_group_name_H-M   'P 1'
#
loop_
_entity.id
_entity.type
_entity.pdbx_description
1 polymer ?
#
loop_
_entity_poly.entity_id
_entity_poly.type
_entity_poly.pdbx_seq_one_letter_code
_entity_poly.pdbx_strand_id
1 'polypeptide(L)'
;HSLGKSVSMRYLFIDEIQNVKGYETIVNGWREEGDCSIFITGSNSYLLSGELATKLTGRYIELEMFTLSFNEYLGMREYLGLPKKPESQVFQEYLTYGGFPKALEYEDLDAKAMYIQDVIGQIFSKDIAARKVVRHRDTFQRVQDYLINNYAAPTNLSGIVDYLKRSEGVTVKRETLANYVRLLENAKILYKCPRFDLRSRRSLRGGEKYYLADPGIRFARNTDTRMSYGPALENALYVHLRSKGYEVSVGIIGKLECDFIVRKREPMCRCR
;
A
#
# COMPACT_ATOMS: atom_id res chain seq x y z
N HIS A 1 32.82 36.56 -23.63
CA HIS A 1 32.68 35.12 -23.88
C HIS A 1 32.78 34.39 -22.54
N SER A 2 31.70 34.24 -21.80
CA SER A 2 31.59 33.34 -20.67
C SER A 2 31.26 31.95 -21.20
N LEU A 3 32.23 31.08 -21.25
CA LEU A 3 32.04 29.66 -21.44
C LEU A 3 31.16 29.14 -20.28
N GLY A 4 29.90 28.83 -20.57
CA GLY A 4 29.02 28.19 -19.62
C GLY A 4 29.66 26.89 -19.16
N LYS A 5 30.05 26.82 -17.89
CA LYS A 5 30.39 25.56 -17.25
C LYS A 5 29.14 24.69 -17.35
N SER A 6 29.21 23.61 -18.11
CA SER A 6 28.23 22.52 -18.05
C SER A 6 28.22 22.00 -16.60
N VAL A 7 27.28 22.48 -15.82
CA VAL A 7 27.07 21.93 -14.46
C VAL A 7 26.46 20.56 -14.67
N SER A 8 27.27 19.52 -14.52
CA SER A 8 26.75 18.16 -14.51
C SER A 8 25.87 18.02 -13.28
N MET A 9 24.58 17.82 -13.48
CA MET A 9 23.63 17.61 -12.38
C MET A 9 24.04 16.37 -11.59
N ARG A 10 24.29 16.56 -10.30
CA ARG A 10 24.63 15.47 -9.39
C ARG A 10 23.34 14.86 -8.82
N TYR A 11 23.33 13.55 -8.60
CA TYR A 11 22.22 12.81 -8.00
C TYR A 11 22.68 12.17 -6.71
N LEU A 12 21.92 12.36 -5.63
CA LEU A 12 22.17 11.75 -4.33
C LEU A 12 21.00 10.82 -4.02
N PHE A 13 21.29 9.54 -3.81
CA PHE A 13 20.31 8.54 -3.41
C PHE A 13 20.60 8.11 -1.98
N ILE A 14 19.62 8.21 -1.08
CA ILE A 14 19.74 7.84 0.32
C ILE A 14 18.61 6.85 0.63
N ASP A 15 19.04 5.63 0.96
CA ASP A 15 18.13 4.55 1.32
C ASP A 15 17.92 4.49 2.82
N GLU A 16 16.65 4.20 3.24
CA GLU A 16 16.26 4.05 4.65
C GLU A 16 16.68 5.25 5.53
N ILE A 17 16.41 6.47 5.06
CA ILE A 17 16.89 7.74 5.66
C ILE A 17 16.47 7.89 7.13
N GLN A 18 15.36 7.26 7.55
CA GLN A 18 14.87 7.31 8.94
C GLN A 18 15.86 6.71 9.96
N ASN A 19 16.85 5.96 9.51
CA ASN A 19 17.90 5.42 10.37
C ASN A 19 18.92 6.50 10.78
N VAL A 20 18.90 7.68 10.17
CA VAL A 20 19.79 8.80 10.44
C VAL A 20 19.06 9.86 11.25
N LYS A 21 19.50 10.12 12.49
CA LYS A 21 18.88 11.18 13.31
C LYS A 21 19.24 12.57 12.77
N GLY A 22 18.25 13.45 12.67
CA GLY A 22 18.45 14.84 12.25
C GLY A 22 18.74 15.02 10.76
N TYR A 23 18.46 14.00 9.95
CA TYR A 23 18.68 14.03 8.50
C TYR A 23 17.92 15.17 7.80
N GLU A 24 16.82 15.63 8.36
CA GLU A 24 16.00 16.71 7.79
C GLU A 24 16.78 18.01 7.63
N THR A 25 17.62 18.32 8.62
CA THR A 25 18.47 19.51 8.57
C THR A 25 19.55 19.38 7.51
N ILE A 26 20.16 18.20 7.42
CA ILE A 26 21.22 17.90 6.43
C ILE A 26 20.65 17.97 5.01
N VAL A 27 19.51 17.31 4.77
CA VAL A 27 18.84 17.29 3.47
C VAL A 27 18.42 18.70 3.05
N ASN A 28 17.91 19.51 3.98
CA ASN A 28 17.58 20.91 3.68
C ASN A 28 18.82 21.72 3.32
N GLY A 29 19.94 21.57 4.03
CA GLY A 29 21.20 22.23 3.71
C GLY A 29 21.67 21.90 2.29
N TRP A 30 21.76 20.62 1.93
CA TRP A 30 22.15 20.20 0.57
C TRP A 30 21.20 20.70 -0.51
N ARG A 31 19.89 20.75 -0.20
CA ARG A 31 18.91 21.31 -1.13
C ARG A 31 19.09 22.81 -1.36
N GLU A 32 19.46 23.56 -0.30
CA GLU A 32 19.70 25.01 -0.39
C GLU A 32 20.97 25.32 -1.16
N GLU A 33 21.98 24.46 -1.11
CA GLU A 33 23.18 24.55 -1.95
C GLU A 33 22.88 24.40 -3.44
N GLY A 34 21.77 23.72 -3.79
CA GLY A 34 21.23 23.67 -5.16
C GLY A 34 22.01 22.80 -6.15
N ASP A 35 23.06 22.12 -5.69
CA ASP A 35 24.03 21.43 -6.55
C ASP A 35 23.65 19.99 -6.93
N CYS A 36 22.58 19.42 -6.34
CA CYS A 36 22.18 18.03 -6.58
C CYS A 36 20.68 17.80 -6.48
N SER A 37 20.21 16.80 -7.21
CA SER A 37 18.88 16.23 -7.02
C SER A 37 18.94 15.14 -5.96
N ILE A 38 18.10 15.21 -4.94
CA ILE A 38 18.13 14.31 -3.79
C ILE A 38 16.93 13.36 -3.88
N PHE A 39 17.21 12.06 -3.85
CA PHE A 39 16.23 10.98 -3.79
C PHE A 39 16.37 10.26 -2.45
N ILE A 40 15.27 10.18 -1.72
CA ILE A 40 15.23 9.58 -0.39
C ILE A 40 14.23 8.44 -0.41
N THR A 41 14.62 7.28 0.12
CA THR A 41 13.68 6.20 0.41
C THR A 41 13.51 6.03 1.91
N GLY A 42 12.44 5.38 2.29
CA GLY A 42 12.18 5.00 3.68
C GLY A 42 10.81 4.40 3.85
N SER A 43 10.59 3.74 5.00
CA SER A 43 9.27 3.21 5.30
C SER A 43 8.24 4.35 5.38
N ASN A 44 7.10 4.14 4.73
CA ASN A 44 6.07 5.14 4.54
C ASN A 44 5.55 5.73 5.87
N SER A 45 5.47 4.90 6.88
CA SER A 45 5.01 5.30 8.21
C SER A 45 5.95 6.30 8.90
N TYR A 46 7.22 6.32 8.52
CA TYR A 46 8.23 7.24 9.06
C TYR A 46 8.30 8.55 8.27
N LEU A 47 8.29 8.48 6.93
CA LEU A 47 8.40 9.65 6.07
C LEU A 47 7.15 10.54 6.12
N LEU A 48 5.96 9.95 6.32
CA LEU A 48 4.69 10.68 6.36
C LEU A 48 4.30 11.20 7.75
N SER A 49 4.90 10.71 8.82
CA SER A 49 4.49 10.99 10.20
C SER A 49 5.56 11.68 11.02
N GLY A 50 5.99 12.83 10.68
CA GLY A 50 6.96 13.45 11.54
C GLY A 50 7.40 14.84 11.07
N GLU A 51 8.54 15.25 11.56
CA GLU A 51 9.16 16.52 11.25
C GLU A 51 9.47 16.67 9.75
N LEU A 52 9.60 15.55 8.99
CA LEU A 52 9.79 15.61 7.54
C LEU A 52 8.58 16.24 6.85
N ALA A 53 7.39 15.79 7.18
CA ALA A 53 6.16 16.34 6.61
C ALA A 53 6.03 17.84 6.89
N THR A 54 6.47 18.30 8.06
CA THR A 54 6.42 19.72 8.44
C THR A 54 7.60 20.54 7.91
N LYS A 55 8.82 20.02 7.98
CA LYS A 55 10.04 20.74 7.58
C LYS A 55 10.29 20.77 6.07
N LEU A 56 9.80 19.78 5.33
CA LEU A 56 9.92 19.70 3.86
C LEU A 56 8.61 19.99 3.12
N THR A 57 7.56 20.42 3.83
CA THR A 57 6.24 20.70 3.21
C THR A 57 6.36 21.61 2.01
N GLY A 58 5.83 21.16 0.85
CA GLY A 58 5.85 21.89 -0.41
C GLY A 58 7.20 21.88 -1.14
N ARG A 59 8.18 21.10 -0.67
CA ARG A 59 9.56 21.09 -1.19
C ARG A 59 10.02 19.74 -1.71
N TYR A 60 9.12 18.73 -1.80
CA TYR A 60 9.40 17.41 -2.32
C TYR A 60 8.25 16.88 -3.16
N ILE A 61 8.55 15.90 -3.99
CA ILE A 61 7.58 15.09 -4.73
C ILE A 61 7.59 13.70 -4.11
N GLU A 62 6.42 13.22 -3.71
CA GLU A 62 6.28 11.86 -3.20
C GLU A 62 6.01 10.89 -4.35
N LEU A 63 6.80 9.83 -4.43
CA LEU A 63 6.62 8.72 -5.35
C LEU A 63 6.25 7.48 -4.55
N GLU A 64 5.00 7.07 -4.64
CA GLU A 64 4.53 5.83 -4.02
C GLU A 64 4.94 4.63 -4.87
N MET A 65 5.70 3.68 -4.28
CA MET A 65 6.09 2.44 -4.94
C MET A 65 5.06 1.37 -4.65
N PHE A 66 4.60 0.70 -5.69
CA PHE A 66 3.70 -0.45 -5.63
C PHE A 66 4.46 -1.74 -5.91
N THR A 67 3.89 -2.89 -5.56
CA THR A 67 4.34 -4.18 -6.07
C THR A 67 4.15 -4.23 -7.58
N LEU A 68 4.73 -5.22 -8.26
CA LEU A 68 4.66 -5.31 -9.72
C LEU A 68 3.21 -5.29 -10.22
N SER A 69 2.92 -4.44 -11.18
CA SER A 69 1.72 -4.56 -12.00
C SER A 69 1.79 -5.84 -12.86
N PHE A 70 0.68 -6.29 -13.43
CA PHE A 70 0.69 -7.51 -14.23
C PHE A 70 1.67 -7.46 -15.41
N ASN A 71 1.78 -6.32 -16.09
CA ASN A 71 2.75 -6.15 -17.17
C ASN A 71 4.21 -6.22 -16.68
N GLU A 72 4.51 -5.62 -15.54
CA GLU A 72 5.83 -5.69 -14.91
C GLU A 72 6.10 -7.11 -14.40
N TYR A 73 5.09 -7.82 -13.91
CA TYR A 73 5.17 -9.22 -13.53
C TYR A 73 5.54 -10.11 -14.72
N LEU A 74 4.92 -9.89 -15.90
CA LEU A 74 5.28 -10.59 -17.13
C LEU A 74 6.74 -10.32 -17.53
N GLY A 75 7.17 -9.04 -17.50
CA GLY A 75 8.54 -8.66 -17.80
C GLY A 75 9.55 -9.25 -16.81
N MET A 76 9.21 -9.31 -15.53
CA MET A 76 10.07 -9.92 -14.50
C MET A 76 10.18 -11.44 -14.69
N ARG A 77 9.09 -12.12 -15.08
CA ARG A 77 9.13 -13.56 -15.42
C ARG A 77 10.07 -13.83 -16.59
N GLU A 78 10.03 -12.99 -17.62
CA GLU A 78 10.92 -13.10 -18.78
C GLU A 78 12.39 -12.85 -18.37
N TYR A 79 12.65 -11.81 -17.56
CA TYR A 79 13.98 -11.50 -17.05
C TYR A 79 14.58 -12.66 -16.23
N LEU A 80 13.77 -13.33 -15.41
CA LEU A 80 14.17 -14.47 -14.61
C LEU A 80 14.26 -15.78 -15.41
N GLY A 81 13.91 -15.77 -16.70
CA GLY A 81 13.92 -16.97 -17.55
C GLY A 81 12.90 -18.03 -17.13
N LEU A 82 11.81 -17.63 -16.45
CA LEU A 82 10.79 -18.57 -15.97
C LEU A 82 10.04 -19.24 -17.15
N PRO A 83 9.54 -20.47 -16.98
CA PRO A 83 8.85 -21.20 -18.03
C PRO A 83 7.71 -20.40 -18.65
N LYS A 84 7.62 -20.42 -19.98
CA LYS A 84 6.51 -19.79 -20.71
C LYS A 84 5.21 -20.54 -20.41
N LYS A 85 4.17 -19.79 -20.05
CA LYS A 85 2.82 -20.28 -19.79
C LYS A 85 1.82 -19.41 -20.55
N PRO A 86 0.60 -19.91 -20.82
CA PRO A 86 -0.47 -19.06 -21.34
C PRO A 86 -0.70 -17.85 -20.43
N GLU A 87 -0.91 -16.68 -21.02
CA GLU A 87 -1.07 -15.42 -20.25
C GLU A 87 -2.21 -15.50 -19.25
N SER A 88 -3.30 -16.19 -19.59
CA SER A 88 -4.43 -16.43 -18.69
C SER A 88 -4.02 -17.19 -17.42
N GLN A 89 -3.13 -18.19 -17.54
CA GLN A 89 -2.59 -18.94 -16.42
C GLN A 89 -1.66 -18.06 -15.59
N VAL A 90 -0.80 -17.28 -16.23
CA VAL A 90 0.09 -16.34 -15.54
C VAL A 90 -0.71 -15.27 -14.80
N PHE A 91 -1.82 -14.81 -15.37
CA PHE A 91 -2.71 -13.87 -14.71
C PHE A 91 -3.38 -14.48 -13.46
N GLN A 92 -3.81 -15.73 -13.52
CA GLN A 92 -4.32 -16.46 -12.35
C GLN A 92 -3.26 -16.58 -11.25
N GLU A 93 -2.00 -16.90 -11.62
CA GLU A 93 -0.88 -16.93 -10.68
C GLU A 93 -0.66 -15.56 -10.03
N TYR A 94 -0.68 -14.49 -10.81
CA TYR A 94 -0.57 -13.12 -10.31
C TYR A 94 -1.69 -12.75 -9.34
N LEU A 95 -2.95 -13.08 -9.65
CA LEU A 95 -4.09 -12.84 -8.77
C LEU A 95 -4.00 -13.64 -7.46
N THR A 96 -3.33 -14.79 -7.47
CA THR A 96 -3.21 -15.67 -6.31
C THR A 96 -2.01 -15.33 -5.45
N TYR A 97 -0.83 -15.22 -6.07
CA TYR A 97 0.46 -15.14 -5.38
C TYR A 97 1.01 -13.71 -5.29
N GLY A 98 0.40 -12.77 -6.00
CA GLY A 98 0.78 -11.36 -5.98
C GLY A 98 1.97 -11.00 -6.84
N GLY A 99 2.37 -9.74 -6.71
CA GLY A 99 3.43 -9.08 -7.49
C GLY A 99 4.66 -8.68 -6.67
N PHE A 100 4.92 -9.30 -5.51
CA PHE A 100 6.18 -9.07 -4.80
C PHE A 100 7.36 -9.53 -5.67
N PRO A 101 8.29 -8.63 -6.08
CA PRO A 101 9.33 -8.98 -7.04
C PRO A 101 10.16 -10.18 -6.61
N LYS A 102 10.68 -10.17 -5.40
CA LYS A 102 11.51 -11.27 -4.86
C LYS A 102 10.75 -12.58 -4.71
N ALA A 103 9.42 -12.54 -4.52
CA ALA A 103 8.60 -13.74 -4.41
C ALA A 103 8.55 -14.56 -5.72
N LEU A 104 8.84 -13.93 -6.88
CA LEU A 104 8.91 -14.64 -8.16
C LEU A 104 10.13 -15.56 -8.27
N GLU A 105 11.18 -15.32 -7.50
CA GLU A 105 12.38 -16.15 -7.50
C GLU A 105 12.18 -17.50 -6.79
N TYR A 106 11.11 -17.64 -6.00
CA TYR A 106 10.78 -18.88 -5.32
C TYR A 106 9.81 -19.70 -6.16
N GLU A 107 10.22 -20.90 -6.59
CA GLU A 107 9.36 -21.86 -7.27
C GLU A 107 8.44 -22.59 -6.28
N ASP A 108 8.98 -22.93 -5.11
CA ASP A 108 8.24 -23.55 -4.02
C ASP A 108 7.25 -22.57 -3.39
N LEU A 109 5.98 -23.00 -3.27
CA LEU A 109 4.90 -22.15 -2.76
C LEU A 109 5.02 -21.89 -1.27
N ASP A 110 5.55 -22.83 -0.48
CA ASP A 110 5.75 -22.64 0.95
C ASP A 110 6.88 -21.62 1.20
N ALA A 111 7.99 -21.73 0.48
CA ALA A 111 9.08 -20.75 0.55
C ALA A 111 8.62 -19.34 0.11
N LYS A 112 7.78 -19.27 -0.92
CA LYS A 112 7.15 -18.00 -1.37
C LYS A 112 6.27 -17.40 -0.27
N ALA A 113 5.42 -18.20 0.35
CA ALA A 113 4.55 -17.77 1.44
C ALA A 113 5.36 -17.31 2.65
N MET A 114 6.38 -18.07 3.05
CA MET A 114 7.29 -17.69 4.14
C MET A 114 7.98 -16.36 3.88
N TYR A 115 8.50 -16.17 2.66
CA TYR A 115 9.12 -14.88 2.30
C TYR A 115 8.14 -13.71 2.47
N ILE A 116 6.91 -13.83 1.98
CA ILE A 116 5.91 -12.76 2.10
C ILE A 116 5.50 -12.57 3.56
N GLN A 117 5.36 -13.64 4.34
CA GLN A 117 5.11 -13.56 5.79
C GLN A 117 6.23 -12.80 6.51
N ASP A 118 7.49 -13.05 6.16
CA ASP A 118 8.62 -12.35 6.73
C ASP A 118 8.60 -10.86 6.38
N VAL A 119 8.26 -10.50 5.14
CA VAL A 119 8.08 -9.09 4.73
C VAL A 119 7.01 -8.41 5.59
N ILE A 120 5.84 -9.03 5.73
CA ILE A 120 4.74 -8.50 6.58
C ILE A 120 5.19 -8.41 8.04
N GLY A 121 5.92 -9.41 8.53
CA GLY A 121 6.47 -9.44 9.89
C GLY A 121 7.49 -8.31 10.14
N GLN A 122 8.34 -8.01 9.15
CA GLN A 122 9.27 -6.89 9.22
C GLN A 122 8.56 -5.54 9.22
N ILE A 123 7.55 -5.35 8.37
CA ILE A 123 6.70 -4.17 8.37
C ILE A 123 6.06 -4.00 9.76
N PHE A 124 5.52 -5.07 10.32
CA PHE A 124 4.95 -5.01 11.67
C PHE A 124 5.99 -4.61 12.72
N SER A 125 7.14 -5.25 12.75
CA SER A 125 8.15 -5.01 13.79
C SER A 125 8.79 -3.63 13.67
N LYS A 126 9.15 -3.20 12.47
CA LYS A 126 9.83 -1.92 12.23
C LYS A 126 8.86 -0.73 12.29
N ASP A 127 7.72 -0.83 11.63
CA ASP A 127 6.85 0.31 11.40
C ASP A 127 5.73 0.45 12.44
N ILE A 128 5.26 -0.65 13.00
CA ILE A 128 4.10 -0.67 13.88
C ILE A 128 4.50 -0.87 15.33
N ALA A 129 5.24 -1.93 15.65
CA ALA A 129 5.61 -2.25 17.02
C ALA A 129 6.62 -1.27 17.63
N ALA A 130 7.58 -0.77 16.83
CA ALA A 130 8.58 0.20 17.27
C ALA A 130 7.96 1.49 17.82
N ARG A 131 6.74 1.85 17.42
CA ARG A 131 6.01 3.03 17.90
C ARG A 131 5.30 2.82 19.24
N LYS A 132 5.36 1.62 19.84
CA LYS A 132 4.67 1.27 21.09
C LYS A 132 3.15 1.54 21.08
N VAL A 133 2.54 1.63 19.88
CA VAL A 133 1.12 1.98 19.72
C VAL A 133 0.22 0.74 19.87
N VAL A 134 0.74 -0.46 19.60
CA VAL A 134 0.01 -1.72 19.71
C VAL A 134 0.28 -2.35 21.07
N ARG A 135 -0.67 -2.20 21.99
CA ARG A 135 -0.61 -2.81 23.33
C ARG A 135 -1.00 -4.30 23.34
N HIS A 136 -1.94 -4.69 22.49
CA HIS A 136 -2.49 -6.04 22.40
C HIS A 136 -2.21 -6.62 21.02
N ARG A 137 -1.07 -7.30 20.90
CA ARG A 137 -0.59 -7.85 19.63
C ARG A 137 -1.56 -8.86 19.03
N ASP A 138 -2.11 -9.75 19.85
CA ASP A 138 -3.06 -10.78 19.38
C ASP A 138 -4.33 -10.16 18.82
N THR A 139 -4.87 -9.13 19.50
CA THR A 139 -6.05 -8.41 19.01
C THR A 139 -5.74 -7.71 17.68
N PHE A 140 -4.55 -7.10 17.55
CA PHE A 140 -4.11 -6.49 16.31
C PHE A 140 -4.02 -7.51 15.16
N GLN A 141 -3.45 -8.68 15.41
CA GLN A 141 -3.36 -9.76 14.42
C GLN A 141 -4.74 -10.23 13.97
N ARG A 142 -5.70 -10.42 14.89
CA ARG A 142 -7.09 -10.79 14.57
C ARG A 142 -7.78 -9.73 13.69
N VAL A 143 -7.56 -8.44 13.98
CA VAL A 143 -8.05 -7.33 13.15
C VAL A 143 -7.43 -7.38 11.75
N GLN A 144 -6.12 -7.63 11.67
CA GLN A 144 -5.40 -7.78 10.41
C GLN A 144 -5.96 -8.96 9.61
N ASP A 145 -6.11 -10.12 10.23
CA ASP A 145 -6.63 -11.32 9.57
C ASP A 145 -8.07 -11.13 9.09
N TYR A 146 -8.92 -10.47 9.90
CA TYR A 146 -10.26 -10.12 9.47
C TYR A 146 -10.26 -9.27 8.21
N LEU A 147 -9.46 -8.20 8.16
CA LEU A 147 -9.42 -7.29 7.02
C LEU A 147 -8.82 -7.95 5.78
N ILE A 148 -7.80 -8.78 5.95
CA ILE A 148 -7.20 -9.55 4.85
C ILE A 148 -8.21 -10.55 4.28
N ASN A 149 -9.01 -11.20 5.12
CA ASN A 149 -9.98 -12.19 4.67
C ASN A 149 -11.25 -11.58 4.06
N ASN A 150 -11.57 -10.34 4.45
CA ASN A 150 -12.75 -9.60 3.97
C ASN A 150 -12.38 -8.44 3.04
N TYR A 151 -11.24 -8.55 2.34
CA TYR A 151 -10.85 -7.54 1.36
C TYR A 151 -11.89 -7.43 0.24
N ALA A 152 -11.98 -6.26 -0.39
CA ALA A 152 -12.98 -5.90 -1.41
C ALA A 152 -14.44 -5.96 -0.94
N ALA A 153 -14.73 -6.36 0.29
CA ALA A 153 -16.08 -6.36 0.86
C ALA A 153 -16.41 -5.05 1.57
N PRO A 154 -17.66 -4.59 1.52
CA PRO A 154 -18.11 -3.44 2.31
C PRO A 154 -17.89 -3.68 3.80
N THR A 155 -17.17 -2.80 4.46
CA THR A 155 -16.72 -2.99 5.83
C THR A 155 -17.03 -1.75 6.66
N ASN A 156 -17.41 -1.96 7.91
CA ASN A 156 -17.54 -0.89 8.91
C ASN A 156 -16.97 -1.33 10.27
N LEU A 157 -16.45 -0.37 11.02
CA LEU A 157 -15.78 -0.65 12.29
C LEU A 157 -16.69 -1.31 13.33
N SER A 158 -17.98 -0.98 13.35
CA SER A 158 -18.92 -1.61 14.30
C SER A 158 -19.12 -3.09 13.99
N GLY A 159 -19.25 -3.44 12.71
CA GLY A 159 -19.35 -4.84 12.28
C GLY A 159 -18.11 -5.66 12.65
N ILE A 160 -16.91 -5.07 12.56
CA ILE A 160 -15.67 -5.73 12.99
C ILE A 160 -15.67 -5.96 14.51
N VAL A 161 -16.05 -4.94 15.30
CA VAL A 161 -16.14 -5.07 16.78
C VAL A 161 -17.11 -6.20 17.15
N ASP A 162 -18.27 -6.24 16.52
CA ASP A 162 -19.29 -7.26 16.76
C ASP A 162 -18.81 -8.66 16.37
N TYR A 163 -18.12 -8.79 15.23
CA TYR A 163 -17.52 -10.04 14.78
C TYR A 163 -16.47 -10.54 15.79
N LEU A 164 -15.51 -9.72 16.16
CA LEU A 164 -14.45 -10.08 17.09
C LEU A 164 -15.01 -10.51 18.44
N LYS A 165 -16.06 -9.84 18.94
CA LYS A 165 -16.72 -10.18 20.19
C LYS A 165 -17.46 -11.54 20.10
N ARG A 166 -18.22 -11.77 19.02
CA ARG A 166 -19.09 -12.96 18.88
C ARG A 166 -18.32 -14.20 18.47
N SER A 167 -17.40 -14.06 17.50
CA SER A 167 -16.73 -15.20 16.87
C SER A 167 -15.38 -15.52 17.50
N GLU A 168 -14.71 -14.51 18.06
CA GLU A 168 -13.35 -14.64 18.58
C GLU A 168 -13.26 -14.44 20.11
N GLY A 169 -14.37 -14.05 20.75
CA GLY A 169 -14.39 -13.75 22.19
C GLY A 169 -13.56 -12.51 22.59
N VAL A 170 -13.16 -11.68 21.61
CA VAL A 170 -12.28 -10.54 21.83
C VAL A 170 -13.09 -9.25 21.90
N THR A 171 -12.94 -8.52 23.01
CA THR A 171 -13.54 -7.19 23.17
C THR A 171 -12.53 -6.11 22.85
N VAL A 172 -12.82 -5.28 21.86
CA VAL A 172 -11.98 -4.15 21.45
C VAL A 172 -12.82 -2.87 21.37
N LYS A 173 -12.28 -1.76 21.87
CA LYS A 173 -12.92 -0.44 21.71
C LYS A 173 -12.83 0.03 20.26
N ARG A 174 -13.90 0.66 19.77
CA ARG A 174 -13.96 1.17 18.39
C ARG A 174 -12.78 2.10 18.03
N GLU A 175 -12.34 2.92 18.96
CA GLU A 175 -11.18 3.82 18.77
C GLU A 175 -9.88 3.03 18.60
N THR A 176 -9.68 1.98 19.41
CA THR A 176 -8.51 1.11 19.30
C THR A 176 -8.52 0.39 17.95
N LEU A 177 -9.69 -0.12 17.53
CA LEU A 177 -9.85 -0.74 16.23
C LEU A 177 -9.54 0.24 15.09
N ALA A 178 -10.07 1.47 15.14
CA ALA A 178 -9.78 2.51 14.15
C ALA A 178 -8.28 2.83 14.07
N ASN A 179 -7.59 2.85 15.21
CA ASN A 179 -6.14 3.03 15.24
C ASN A 179 -5.40 1.85 14.59
N TYR A 180 -5.84 0.61 14.82
CA TYR A 180 -5.24 -0.57 14.19
C TYR A 180 -5.42 -0.57 12.67
N VAL A 181 -6.61 -0.25 12.19
CA VAL A 181 -6.87 -0.10 10.74
C VAL A 181 -5.96 0.97 10.14
N ARG A 182 -5.84 2.14 10.78
CA ARG A 182 -4.97 3.23 10.31
C ARG A 182 -3.49 2.83 10.30
N LEU A 183 -3.04 2.01 11.25
CA LEU A 183 -1.67 1.48 11.23
C LEU A 183 -1.42 0.59 10.01
N LEU A 184 -2.38 -0.28 9.65
CA LEU A 184 -2.31 -1.13 8.47
C LEU A 184 -2.34 -0.32 7.17
N GLU A 185 -3.15 0.74 7.11
CA GLU A 185 -3.18 1.69 5.99
C GLU A 185 -1.83 2.43 5.84
N ASN A 186 -1.31 2.96 6.94
CA ASN A 186 -0.02 3.67 6.95
C ASN A 186 1.16 2.76 6.58
N ALA A 187 1.09 1.49 6.98
CA ALA A 187 2.09 0.49 6.64
C ALA A 187 1.94 -0.05 5.19
N LYS A 188 0.99 0.47 4.42
CA LYS A 188 0.69 0.04 3.05
C LYS A 188 0.42 -1.47 2.94
N ILE A 189 -0.17 -2.06 3.96
CA ILE A 189 -0.72 -3.43 3.91
C ILE A 189 -2.12 -3.38 3.28
N LEU A 190 -2.86 -2.33 3.61
CA LEU A 190 -4.22 -2.11 3.13
C LEU A 190 -4.37 -0.71 2.53
N TYR A 191 -5.24 -0.60 1.56
CA TYR A 191 -5.75 0.65 1.01
C TYR A 191 -7.22 0.80 1.33
N LYS A 192 -7.59 1.92 1.91
CA LYS A 192 -8.98 2.29 2.11
C LYS A 192 -9.56 2.89 0.83
N CYS A 193 -10.68 2.34 0.36
CA CYS A 193 -11.47 2.88 -0.74
C CYS A 193 -12.76 3.49 -0.17
N PRO A 194 -12.90 4.81 -0.15
CA PRO A 194 -14.09 5.47 0.37
C PRO A 194 -15.27 5.26 -0.56
N ARG A 195 -16.49 5.35 -0.02
CA ARG A 195 -17.72 5.37 -0.82
C ARG A 195 -18.02 6.79 -1.28
N PHE A 196 -18.47 6.91 -2.51
CA PHE A 196 -18.87 8.18 -3.10
C PHE A 196 -20.26 8.08 -3.71
N ASP A 197 -21.16 8.94 -3.29
CA ASP A 197 -22.52 9.04 -3.86
C ASP A 197 -22.50 10.03 -5.03
N LEU A 198 -22.78 9.52 -6.22
CA LEU A 198 -22.83 10.32 -7.45
C LEU A 198 -23.99 11.32 -7.48
N ARG A 199 -25.11 11.03 -6.79
CA ARG A 199 -26.25 11.94 -6.75
C ARG A 199 -25.98 13.15 -5.87
N SER A 200 -25.56 12.91 -4.62
CA SER A 200 -25.27 14.00 -3.69
C SER A 200 -23.89 14.61 -3.90
N ARG A 201 -23.02 13.98 -4.71
CA ARG A 201 -21.62 14.35 -4.92
C ARG A 201 -20.82 14.42 -3.62
N ARG A 202 -21.11 13.52 -2.67
CA ARG A 202 -20.49 13.49 -1.34
C ARG A 202 -19.87 12.12 -1.05
N SER A 203 -18.77 12.15 -0.31
CA SER A 203 -18.23 10.94 0.30
C SER A 203 -19.13 10.47 1.43
N LEU A 204 -19.50 9.20 1.41
CA LEU A 204 -20.33 8.58 2.44
C LEU A 204 -19.43 8.01 3.54
N ARG A 205 -19.89 8.10 4.79
CA ARG A 205 -19.23 7.47 5.93
C ARG A 205 -19.79 6.06 6.12
N GLY A 206 -18.87 5.09 6.34
CA GLY A 206 -19.20 3.69 6.61
C GLY A 206 -19.43 2.87 5.34
N GLY A 207 -19.18 1.58 5.43
CA GLY A 207 -19.27 0.65 4.30
C GLY A 207 -18.20 0.89 3.22
N GLU A 208 -17.10 1.51 3.60
CA GLU A 208 -15.89 1.57 2.79
C GLU A 208 -15.34 0.18 2.51
N LYS A 209 -14.68 -0.01 1.37
CA LYS A 209 -13.96 -1.24 1.07
C LYS A 209 -12.47 -1.08 1.40
N TYR A 210 -11.84 -2.18 1.76
CA TYR A 210 -10.39 -2.24 1.94
C TYR A 210 -9.80 -3.20 0.92
N TYR A 211 -8.75 -2.75 0.24
CA TYR A 211 -8.01 -3.54 -0.74
C TYR A 211 -6.61 -3.84 -0.21
N LEU A 212 -6.12 -5.02 -0.49
CA LEU A 212 -4.75 -5.41 -0.17
C LEU A 212 -3.78 -4.68 -1.10
N ALA A 213 -2.65 -4.27 -0.57
CA ALA A 213 -1.59 -3.68 -1.40
C ALA A 213 -1.02 -4.70 -2.41
N ASP A 214 -1.12 -5.98 -2.06
CA ASP A 214 -0.71 -7.08 -2.93
C ASP A 214 -1.52 -8.35 -2.62
N PRO A 215 -1.98 -9.11 -3.64
CA PRO A 215 -2.67 -10.38 -3.43
C PRO A 215 -1.86 -11.41 -2.64
N GLY A 216 -0.54 -11.38 -2.74
CA GLY A 216 0.37 -12.26 -2.00
C GLY A 216 0.23 -12.14 -0.49
N ILE A 217 -0.25 -11.01 0.02
CA ILE A 217 -0.54 -10.82 1.44
C ILE A 217 -1.61 -11.82 1.91
N ARG A 218 -2.67 -12.02 1.12
CA ARG A 218 -3.69 -13.02 1.42
C ARG A 218 -3.14 -14.43 1.31
N PHE A 219 -2.43 -14.73 0.25
CA PHE A 219 -1.79 -16.03 0.02
C PHE A 219 -0.91 -16.43 1.21
N ALA A 220 -0.05 -15.52 1.67
CA ALA A 220 0.86 -15.79 2.78
C ALA A 220 0.16 -15.99 4.14
N ARG A 221 -1.02 -15.37 4.34
CA ARG A 221 -1.75 -15.44 5.62
C ARG A 221 -2.78 -16.55 5.69
N ASN A 222 -3.22 -17.09 4.57
CA ASN A 222 -4.28 -18.07 4.52
C ASN A 222 -3.77 -19.44 4.10
N THR A 223 -4.23 -20.47 4.81
CA THR A 223 -4.06 -21.86 4.43
C THR A 223 -5.05 -22.30 3.35
N ASP A 224 -6.14 -21.56 3.16
CA ASP A 224 -7.14 -21.83 2.11
C ASP A 224 -6.71 -21.17 0.79
N THR A 225 -6.29 -22.00 -0.15
CA THR A 225 -5.88 -21.60 -1.49
C THR A 225 -7.04 -21.31 -2.44
N ARG A 226 -8.30 -21.59 -2.01
CA ARG A 226 -9.48 -21.32 -2.83
C ARG A 226 -9.61 -19.81 -3.05
N MET A 227 -9.45 -19.40 -4.29
CA MET A 227 -9.54 -18.00 -4.69
C MET A 227 -10.98 -17.67 -5.11
N SER A 228 -11.52 -16.61 -4.52
CA SER A 228 -12.70 -15.96 -5.08
C SER A 228 -12.26 -14.96 -6.16
N TYR A 229 -12.52 -15.29 -7.41
CA TYR A 229 -12.05 -14.48 -8.56
C TYR A 229 -12.59 -13.05 -8.55
N GLY A 230 -13.85 -12.82 -8.16
CA GLY A 230 -14.45 -11.50 -8.13
C GLY A 230 -13.64 -10.51 -7.26
N PRO A 231 -13.52 -10.75 -5.96
CA PRO A 231 -12.71 -9.91 -5.07
C PRO A 231 -11.23 -9.80 -5.50
N ALA A 232 -10.62 -10.88 -6.01
CA ALA A 232 -9.22 -10.86 -6.45
C ALA A 232 -9.02 -9.95 -7.66
N LEU A 233 -9.89 -10.03 -8.64
CA LEU A 233 -9.88 -9.16 -9.82
C LEU A 233 -10.15 -7.71 -9.45
N GLU A 234 -11.14 -7.47 -8.59
CA GLU A 234 -11.47 -6.14 -8.08
C GLU A 234 -10.27 -5.52 -7.35
N ASN A 235 -9.58 -6.30 -6.51
CA ASN A 235 -8.37 -5.86 -5.82
C ASN A 235 -7.23 -5.51 -6.79
N ALA A 236 -6.95 -6.37 -7.77
CA ALA A 236 -5.91 -6.13 -8.75
C ALA A 236 -6.20 -4.86 -9.59
N LEU A 237 -7.46 -4.68 -9.99
CA LEU A 237 -7.87 -3.47 -10.70
C LEU A 237 -7.74 -2.21 -9.83
N TYR A 238 -8.13 -2.29 -8.54
CA TYR A 238 -7.96 -1.17 -7.61
C TYR A 238 -6.49 -0.74 -7.50
N VAL A 239 -5.58 -1.70 -7.25
CA VAL A 239 -4.14 -1.42 -7.12
C VAL A 239 -3.59 -0.86 -8.44
N HIS A 240 -3.99 -1.43 -9.58
CA HIS A 240 -3.60 -0.92 -10.89
C HIS A 240 -4.04 0.54 -11.11
N LEU A 241 -5.29 0.87 -10.81
CA LEU A 241 -5.78 2.25 -10.93
C LEU A 241 -5.00 3.21 -10.02
N ARG A 242 -4.72 2.79 -8.79
CA ARG A 242 -3.91 3.55 -7.83
C ARG A 242 -2.48 3.78 -8.34
N SER A 243 -1.84 2.75 -8.88
CA SER A 243 -0.47 2.85 -9.43
C SER A 243 -0.39 3.79 -10.64
N LYS A 244 -1.50 3.99 -11.36
CA LYS A 244 -1.63 4.97 -12.46
C LYS A 244 -1.99 6.37 -11.97
N GLY A 245 -2.04 6.62 -10.66
CA GLY A 245 -2.30 7.92 -10.07
C GLY A 245 -3.78 8.33 -10.04
N TYR A 246 -4.71 7.38 -10.23
CA TYR A 246 -6.12 7.68 -10.08
C TYR A 246 -6.55 7.73 -8.61
N GLU A 247 -7.44 8.65 -8.29
CA GLU A 247 -8.26 8.59 -7.08
C GLU A 247 -9.42 7.63 -7.35
N VAL A 248 -9.59 6.66 -6.46
CA VAL A 248 -10.57 5.59 -6.62
C VAL A 248 -11.55 5.60 -5.46
N SER A 249 -12.83 5.47 -5.75
CA SER A 249 -13.91 5.36 -4.77
C SER A 249 -14.90 4.30 -5.22
N VAL A 250 -15.57 3.66 -4.26
CA VAL A 250 -16.75 2.80 -4.54
C VAL A 250 -17.92 3.71 -4.88
N GLY A 251 -18.55 3.48 -6.02
CA GLY A 251 -19.66 4.29 -6.50
C GLY A 251 -21.00 3.86 -5.94
N ILE A 252 -21.83 4.83 -5.55
CA ILE A 252 -23.24 4.61 -5.21
C ILE A 252 -24.11 5.48 -6.09
N ILE A 253 -25.08 4.86 -6.77
CA ILE A 253 -26.07 5.54 -7.61
C ILE A 253 -27.46 5.13 -7.11
N GLY A 254 -28.00 5.85 -6.15
CA GLY A 254 -29.24 5.49 -5.48
C GLY A 254 -29.10 4.20 -4.67
N LYS A 255 -29.65 3.08 -5.16
CA LYS A 255 -29.51 1.75 -4.54
C LYS A 255 -28.48 0.84 -5.22
N LEU A 256 -27.93 1.28 -6.34
CA LEU A 256 -26.96 0.51 -7.12
C LEU A 256 -25.54 0.84 -6.67
N GLU A 257 -24.71 -0.19 -6.56
CA GLU A 257 -23.27 -0.07 -6.36
C GLU A 257 -22.57 -0.18 -7.71
N CYS A 258 -21.59 0.69 -7.92
CA CYS A 258 -20.63 0.61 -9.00
C CYS A 258 -19.28 0.36 -8.35
N ASP A 259 -18.54 -0.66 -8.80
CA ASP A 259 -17.29 -1.07 -8.16
C ASP A 259 -16.33 0.10 -8.02
N PHE A 260 -16.13 0.88 -9.08
CA PHE A 260 -15.22 2.01 -9.04
C PHE A 260 -15.75 3.26 -9.75
N ILE A 261 -15.54 4.39 -9.08
CA ILE A 261 -15.51 5.72 -9.67
C ILE A 261 -14.07 6.17 -9.63
N VAL A 262 -13.52 6.52 -10.78
CA VAL A 262 -12.13 6.95 -10.91
C VAL A 262 -12.04 8.41 -11.32
N ARG A 263 -11.13 9.14 -10.68
CA ARG A 263 -10.80 10.53 -11.03
C ARG A 263 -9.30 10.63 -11.26
N LYS A 264 -8.91 11.12 -12.43
CA LYS A 264 -7.51 11.44 -12.68
C LYS A 264 -7.19 12.75 -11.96
N ARG A 265 -6.13 12.75 -11.16
CA ARG A 265 -5.58 14.02 -10.67
C ARG A 265 -5.02 14.74 -11.88
N GLU A 266 -5.56 15.89 -12.23
CA GLU A 266 -4.88 16.77 -13.16
C GLU A 266 -3.56 17.19 -12.52
N PRO A 267 -2.42 17.07 -13.24
CA PRO A 267 -1.18 17.61 -12.72
C PRO A 267 -1.41 19.09 -12.49
N MET A 268 -1.28 19.56 -11.25
CA MET A 268 -1.22 20.98 -10.98
C MET A 268 0.08 21.49 -11.58
N CYS A 269 0.09 21.79 -12.87
CA CYS A 269 1.08 22.68 -13.49
C CYS A 269 0.89 24.05 -12.88
N ARG A 270 1.48 24.29 -11.72
CA ARG A 270 1.81 25.65 -11.30
C ARG A 270 3.14 26.02 -11.93
N CYS A 271 3.09 26.35 -13.22
CA CYS A 271 4.09 27.22 -13.81
C CYS A 271 3.82 28.62 -13.24
N ARG A 272 4.66 29.08 -12.35
CA ARG A 272 5.00 30.51 -12.15
C ARG A 272 6.49 30.60 -11.98
#